data_189777ec9430738e483226536ee82550
#
_entry.id   189777ec9430738e483226536ee82550
#
_cell.length_a   1.000
_cell.length_b   1.000
_cell.length_c   1.000
_cell.angle_alpha   90.00
_cell.angle_beta   90.00
_cell.angle_gamma   90.00
#
_symmetry.space_group_name_H-M   'P 1'
#
loop_
_entity.id
_entity.type
_entity.pdbx_description
1 polymer ?
#
loop_
_entity_poly.entity_id
_entity_poly.type
_entity_poly.pdbx_seq_one_letter_code
_entity_poly.pdbx_strand_id
1 'polypeptide(L)'
;MSSLLNKGLKANVLSLCKRIVGSRQIVAACFYGPWVCGYADEKSDVHVLLVLDNFRPKLMSYIKSLNGINAFVLAVDQGAFERDVGHGLLGEFVAEKTTFPYEPLINEEYLRREEVRAKKRIVWELLENIVLEFPELSHQLLIQTEYFMYETMKRRAQLFPPITHSFLNMLRKGVKRKNEETMMSGYLEALNELAREKQVTFSNGYIKITNNLIDTIRGKKLRLPLFLKSFQRATFNHILNVLPKMLSLLTQDEIISMKTHKGVKAEALTLQLEDPKKYLLIPTPLGLAKLSDKTSIEDFVRKVVPLGDVMDMKIEEIGGVLNSVYLLTFQRNCEKQKVVVKKFKDWYGFKWFPLALWTLGTKSFAVLGRSRLEREYSVNQFLHSQGFPVPRILYMSLQQSLVFEEFIEGKSLTEIIKHIISSKEKNIAEVALVREVGRKIAEAHRLGVSLGDCKPENIIVTKDGKTCFVDLEQATRNGNQAWDVAEFLYYSGHYVSPISTADTAVTLAKEFIRGYLEAGGKQETVKKAGSARYTKVFSIFTPPQVLLAVSNICKNSESVVG
;
A
#
# COMPACT_ATOMS: atom_id res chain seq x y z
N MET A 1 22.27 24.01 -25.66
CA MET A 1 22.14 25.24 -24.84
C MET A 1 22.66 24.98 -23.40
N SER A 2 23.95 24.69 -23.25
CA SER A 2 24.56 24.33 -21.97
C SER A 2 25.60 25.32 -21.54
N SER A 3 25.25 26.58 -21.26
CA SER A 3 26.06 27.52 -20.47
C SER A 3 25.43 28.92 -20.35
N LEU A 4 24.16 28.96 -19.95
CA LEU A 4 23.57 30.26 -19.57
C LEU A 4 24.25 30.82 -18.30
N LEU A 5 24.79 29.95 -17.44
CA LEU A 5 25.64 30.32 -16.31
C LEU A 5 27.11 30.43 -16.79
N ASN A 6 27.43 31.51 -17.52
CA ASN A 6 28.80 31.73 -18.01
C ASN A 6 29.78 31.97 -16.86
N LYS A 7 31.09 31.77 -17.13
CA LYS A 7 32.16 31.96 -16.12
C LYS A 7 32.13 33.35 -15.48
N GLY A 8 31.73 34.37 -16.22
CA GLY A 8 31.62 35.75 -15.72
C GLY A 8 30.52 35.93 -14.68
N LEU A 9 29.32 35.34 -14.92
CA LEU A 9 28.22 35.40 -13.95
C LEU A 9 28.57 34.66 -12.68
N LYS A 10 29.18 33.46 -12.78
CA LYS A 10 29.67 32.72 -11.60
C LYS A 10 30.66 33.53 -10.77
N ALA A 11 31.65 34.19 -11.40
CA ALA A 11 32.63 35.04 -10.71
C ALA A 11 31.95 36.24 -10.01
N ASN A 12 31.00 36.89 -10.67
CA ASN A 12 30.27 38.03 -10.13
C ASN A 12 29.41 37.62 -8.91
N VAL A 13 28.71 36.46 -8.98
CA VAL A 13 27.92 35.94 -7.87
C VAL A 13 28.83 35.53 -6.70
N LEU A 14 29.97 34.91 -6.96
CA LEU A 14 30.94 34.57 -5.90
C LEU A 14 31.46 35.83 -5.20
N SER A 15 31.77 36.91 -5.96
CA SER A 15 32.16 38.20 -5.40
C SER A 15 31.04 38.82 -4.56
N LEU A 16 29.78 38.69 -5.02
CA LEU A 16 28.62 39.12 -4.24
C LEU A 16 28.47 38.34 -2.94
N CYS A 17 28.57 37.02 -2.99
CA CYS A 17 28.52 36.16 -1.79
C CYS A 17 29.61 36.59 -0.79
N LYS A 18 30.84 36.79 -1.21
CA LYS A 18 31.94 37.26 -0.34
C LYS A 18 31.62 38.62 0.31
N ARG A 19 31.00 39.55 -0.42
CA ARG A 19 30.57 40.84 0.16
C ARG A 19 29.46 40.71 1.20
N ILE A 20 28.50 39.79 0.99
CA ILE A 20 27.40 39.52 1.93
C ILE A 20 27.95 38.90 3.21
N VAL A 21 28.92 38.01 3.08
CA VAL A 21 29.49 37.21 4.20
C VAL A 21 30.40 38.08 5.10
N GLY A 22 31.11 39.04 4.52
CA GLY A 22 32.14 39.79 5.22
C GLY A 22 33.31 38.89 5.65
N SER A 23 33.61 38.86 6.94
CA SER A 23 34.69 38.02 7.51
C SER A 23 34.28 36.57 7.86
N ARG A 24 33.03 36.17 7.62
CA ARG A 24 32.54 34.83 7.95
C ARG A 24 33.00 33.79 6.95
N GLN A 25 33.06 32.52 7.37
CA GLN A 25 33.42 31.42 6.50
C GLN A 25 32.21 30.95 5.69
N ILE A 26 32.39 30.78 4.38
CA ILE A 26 31.43 30.11 3.50
C ILE A 26 31.67 28.60 3.61
N VAL A 27 30.68 27.84 4.07
CA VAL A 27 30.71 26.39 4.16
C VAL A 27 30.43 25.76 2.80
N ALA A 28 29.38 26.25 2.11
CA ALA A 28 29.00 25.81 0.78
C ALA A 28 28.15 26.88 0.08
N ALA A 29 28.10 26.81 -1.26
CA ALA A 29 27.20 27.62 -2.06
C ALA A 29 26.80 26.88 -3.34
N CYS A 30 25.56 27.08 -3.80
CA CYS A 30 25.08 26.56 -5.09
C CYS A 30 24.07 27.49 -5.74
N PHE A 31 23.98 27.40 -7.06
CA PHE A 31 22.83 27.90 -7.81
C PHE A 31 21.67 26.92 -7.76
N TYR A 32 20.44 27.42 -7.76
CA TYR A 32 19.22 26.63 -7.92
C TYR A 32 18.17 27.38 -8.73
N GLY A 33 17.02 26.77 -9.00
CA GLY A 33 15.88 27.42 -9.64
C GLY A 33 15.97 27.52 -11.17
N PRO A 34 15.33 28.54 -11.81
CA PRO A 34 15.07 28.58 -13.25
C PRO A 34 16.30 28.41 -14.14
N TRP A 35 17.39 29.05 -13.80
CA TRP A 35 18.64 29.02 -14.59
C TRP A 35 19.29 27.62 -14.61
N VAL A 36 19.27 26.93 -13.49
CA VAL A 36 19.82 25.56 -13.40
C VAL A 36 18.91 24.57 -14.09
N CYS A 37 17.61 24.72 -13.90
CA CYS A 37 16.60 23.82 -14.45
C CYS A 37 16.33 24.07 -15.95
N GLY A 38 16.91 25.12 -16.55
CA GLY A 38 16.84 25.39 -17.98
C GLY A 38 15.52 25.97 -18.48
N TYR A 39 14.73 26.59 -17.59
CA TYR A 39 13.49 27.28 -17.96
C TYR A 39 13.51 28.79 -17.69
N ALA A 40 14.68 29.34 -17.35
CA ALA A 40 14.86 30.78 -17.17
C ALA A 40 14.52 31.57 -18.42
N ASP A 41 13.96 32.77 -18.23
CA ASP A 41 13.75 33.82 -19.23
C ASP A 41 14.57 35.08 -18.88
N GLU A 42 14.42 36.14 -19.67
CA GLU A 42 15.15 37.41 -19.49
C GLU A 42 14.82 38.15 -18.18
N LYS A 43 13.69 37.81 -17.55
CA LYS A 43 13.21 38.41 -16.29
C LYS A 43 13.49 37.53 -15.06
N SER A 44 13.99 36.34 -15.30
CA SER A 44 14.22 35.37 -14.21
C SER A 44 15.42 35.76 -13.36
N ASP A 45 15.22 35.78 -12.04
CA ASP A 45 16.28 36.03 -11.07
C ASP A 45 17.27 34.84 -11.02
N VAL A 46 18.52 35.13 -10.69
CA VAL A 46 19.52 34.11 -10.35
C VAL A 46 19.40 33.76 -8.89
N HIS A 47 19.09 32.49 -8.58
CA HIS A 47 18.91 32.02 -7.24
C HIS A 47 20.15 31.34 -6.68
N VAL A 48 20.57 31.72 -5.49
CA VAL A 48 21.77 31.20 -4.81
C VAL A 48 21.43 30.77 -3.40
N LEU A 49 21.79 29.55 -3.03
CA LEU A 49 21.87 29.11 -1.65
C LEU A 49 23.29 29.33 -1.12
N LEU A 50 23.40 29.95 0.04
CA LEU A 50 24.68 30.26 0.70
C LEU A 50 24.67 29.74 2.13
N VAL A 51 25.44 28.70 2.40
CA VAL A 51 25.57 28.08 3.74
C VAL A 51 26.79 28.68 4.44
N LEU A 52 26.58 29.22 5.62
CA LEU A 52 27.57 29.99 6.39
C LEU A 52 27.79 29.38 7.76
N ASP A 53 29.04 29.43 8.25
CA ASP A 53 29.35 29.09 9.62
C ASP A 53 28.92 30.22 10.57
N ASN A 54 28.30 29.84 11.70
CA ASN A 54 27.89 30.76 12.77
C ASN A 54 27.11 32.00 12.30
N PHE A 55 26.21 31.83 11.33
CA PHE A 55 25.44 32.93 10.73
C PHE A 55 24.30 33.38 11.64
N ARG A 56 24.20 34.69 11.88
CA ARG A 56 23.07 35.33 12.57
C ARG A 56 22.58 36.54 11.77
N PRO A 57 21.26 36.64 11.51
CA PRO A 57 20.17 35.72 11.85
C PRO A 57 20.35 34.38 11.11
N LYS A 58 19.82 33.28 11.68
CA LYS A 58 20.06 31.90 11.15
C LYS A 58 19.56 31.66 9.73
N LEU A 59 18.73 32.55 9.20
CA LEU A 59 18.18 32.52 7.84
C LEU A 59 17.88 33.96 7.41
N MET A 60 18.35 34.36 6.21
CA MET A 60 18.12 35.69 5.65
C MET A 60 18.21 35.65 4.12
N SER A 61 17.37 36.43 3.44
CA SER A 61 17.44 36.61 1.99
C SER A 61 18.01 37.98 1.63
N TYR A 62 18.77 38.03 0.55
CA TYR A 62 19.31 39.26 -0.03
C TYR A 62 18.93 39.34 -1.52
N ILE A 63 18.48 40.49 -1.96
CA ILE A 63 18.24 40.77 -3.38
C ILE A 63 19.26 41.86 -3.80
N LYS A 64 20.06 41.55 -4.81
CA LYS A 64 21.07 42.46 -5.36
C LYS A 64 21.07 42.43 -6.88
N SER A 65 21.17 43.58 -7.52
CA SER A 65 21.31 43.66 -8.97
C SER A 65 22.76 43.41 -9.38
N LEU A 66 22.95 42.55 -10.39
CA LEU A 66 24.23 42.21 -11.02
C LEU A 66 24.08 42.39 -12.53
N ASN A 67 24.62 43.50 -13.07
CA ASN A 67 24.61 43.76 -14.51
C ASN A 67 23.23 43.64 -15.18
N GLY A 68 22.18 44.16 -14.51
CA GLY A 68 20.81 44.11 -15.01
C GLY A 68 20.02 42.84 -14.69
N ILE A 69 20.65 41.83 -14.08
CA ILE A 69 19.98 40.59 -13.58
C ILE A 69 19.94 40.66 -12.04
N ASN A 70 18.82 40.35 -11.44
CA ASN A 70 18.73 40.26 -9.99
C ASN A 70 19.28 38.91 -9.49
N ALA A 71 20.08 38.97 -8.43
CA ALA A 71 20.51 37.81 -7.68
C ALA A 71 19.75 37.73 -6.34
N PHE A 72 18.99 36.65 -6.17
CA PHE A 72 18.34 36.30 -4.93
C PHE A 72 19.24 35.34 -4.16
N VAL A 73 19.82 35.79 -3.05
CA VAL A 73 20.74 34.98 -2.23
C VAL A 73 20.03 34.61 -0.93
N LEU A 74 19.80 33.32 -0.74
CA LEU A 74 19.28 32.76 0.50
C LEU A 74 20.48 32.31 1.37
N ALA A 75 20.82 33.10 2.39
CA ALA A 75 21.88 32.79 3.33
C ALA A 75 21.30 32.05 4.55
N VAL A 76 21.93 30.95 4.93
CA VAL A 76 21.53 30.09 6.03
C VAL A 76 22.73 29.69 6.90
N ASP A 77 22.50 29.59 8.22
CA ASP A 77 23.44 29.02 9.18
C ASP A 77 23.60 27.51 8.90
N GLN A 78 24.86 27.01 8.92
CA GLN A 78 25.16 25.61 8.69
C GLN A 78 24.33 24.68 9.59
N GLY A 79 24.32 24.90 10.89
CA GLY A 79 23.59 24.06 11.82
C GLY A 79 22.06 24.14 11.63
N ALA A 80 21.53 25.27 11.13
CA ALA A 80 20.11 25.39 10.77
C ALA A 80 19.80 24.61 9.48
N PHE A 81 20.68 24.66 8.47
CA PHE A 81 20.57 23.90 7.25
C PHE A 81 20.62 22.37 7.52
N GLU A 82 21.61 21.91 8.26
CA GLU A 82 21.78 20.48 8.59
C GLU A 82 20.61 19.92 9.41
N ARG A 83 19.97 20.75 10.27
CA ARG A 83 18.75 20.36 10.98
C ARG A 83 17.51 20.36 10.08
N ASP A 84 17.47 21.24 9.08
CA ASP A 84 16.40 21.21 8.08
C ASP A 84 16.51 19.95 7.21
N VAL A 85 17.72 19.62 6.77
CA VAL A 85 18.03 18.37 6.06
C VAL A 85 17.65 17.14 6.88
N GLY A 86 18.07 17.09 8.15
CA GLY A 86 17.87 15.90 9.00
C GLY A 86 16.47 15.73 9.59
N HIS A 87 15.76 16.83 9.86
CA HIS A 87 14.52 16.83 10.64
C HIS A 87 13.41 17.73 10.10
N GLY A 88 13.63 18.41 8.96
CA GLY A 88 12.65 19.36 8.41
C GLY A 88 12.37 20.55 9.32
N LEU A 89 13.38 21.05 10.06
CA LEU A 89 13.20 22.10 11.08
C LEU A 89 12.62 23.40 10.51
N LEU A 90 12.98 23.75 9.27
CA LEU A 90 12.49 24.92 8.55
C LEU A 90 11.38 24.54 7.55
N GLY A 91 10.67 23.42 7.79
CA GLY A 91 9.64 22.91 6.89
C GLY A 91 10.24 22.41 5.57
N GLU A 92 11.51 22.02 5.59
CA GLU A 92 12.31 21.60 4.44
C GLU A 92 12.53 22.69 3.38
N PHE A 93 12.18 23.93 3.68
CA PHE A 93 12.26 25.04 2.73
C PHE A 93 13.68 25.28 2.21
N VAL A 94 14.69 25.12 3.07
CA VAL A 94 16.08 25.33 2.69
C VAL A 94 16.68 24.03 2.14
N ALA A 95 16.40 22.88 2.78
CA ALA A 95 16.83 21.57 2.33
C ALA A 95 16.34 21.27 0.90
N GLU A 96 15.14 21.74 0.56
CA GLU A 96 14.55 21.61 -0.78
C GLU A 96 15.46 22.17 -1.89
N LYS A 97 16.20 23.26 -1.63
CA LYS A 97 17.06 23.87 -2.64
C LYS A 97 18.20 22.96 -3.11
N THR A 98 18.51 21.91 -2.34
CA THR A 98 19.47 20.87 -2.71
C THR A 98 18.82 19.55 -3.13
N THR A 99 17.51 19.34 -2.87
CA THR A 99 16.81 18.11 -3.32
C THR A 99 16.30 18.17 -4.76
N PHE A 100 16.18 19.38 -5.33
CA PHE A 100 15.92 19.63 -6.74
C PHE A 100 17.23 20.01 -7.47
N PRO A 101 17.21 20.16 -8.81
CA PRO A 101 18.44 20.45 -9.54
C PRO A 101 19.14 21.70 -9.02
N TYR A 102 20.40 21.57 -8.69
CA TYR A 102 21.29 22.66 -8.30
C TYR A 102 22.64 22.52 -9.01
N GLU A 103 23.39 23.61 -9.08
CA GLU A 103 24.75 23.65 -9.62
C GLU A 103 25.71 24.16 -8.54
N PRO A 104 26.66 23.34 -8.07
CA PRO A 104 27.57 23.70 -6.99
C PRO A 104 28.52 24.84 -7.40
N LEU A 105 28.76 25.77 -6.47
CA LEU A 105 29.73 26.86 -6.59
C LEU A 105 30.91 26.68 -5.64
N ILE A 106 30.62 26.24 -4.43
CA ILE A 106 31.60 26.02 -3.35
C ILE A 106 31.20 24.75 -2.61
N ASN A 107 32.17 23.85 -2.39
CA ASN A 107 32.04 22.63 -1.62
C ASN A 107 30.93 21.67 -2.10
N GLU A 108 31.11 21.19 -3.32
CA GLU A 108 30.20 20.24 -3.98
C GLU A 108 29.99 18.97 -3.13
N GLU A 109 31.05 18.44 -2.52
CA GLU A 109 30.98 17.23 -1.70
C GLU A 109 30.06 17.40 -0.49
N TYR A 110 30.13 18.52 0.20
CA TYR A 110 29.23 18.85 1.30
C TYR A 110 27.77 18.92 0.82
N LEU A 111 27.52 19.63 -0.27
CA LEU A 111 26.16 19.76 -0.84
C LEU A 111 25.59 18.42 -1.25
N ARG A 112 26.41 17.57 -1.89
CA ARG A 112 26.00 16.22 -2.31
C ARG A 112 25.67 15.33 -1.12
N ARG A 113 26.52 15.36 -0.10
CA ARG A 113 26.25 14.61 1.14
C ARG A 113 24.94 15.01 1.80
N GLU A 114 24.69 16.31 1.93
CA GLU A 114 23.45 16.80 2.56
C GLU A 114 22.22 16.55 1.65
N GLU A 115 22.34 16.60 0.33
CA GLU A 115 21.31 16.19 -0.63
C GLU A 115 20.90 14.73 -0.41
N VAL A 116 21.89 13.81 -0.41
CA VAL A 116 21.63 12.37 -0.23
C VAL A 116 21.01 12.10 1.14
N ARG A 117 21.50 12.78 2.19
CA ARG A 117 20.94 12.67 3.54
C ARG A 117 19.48 13.13 3.61
N ALA A 118 19.13 14.25 2.95
CA ALA A 118 17.75 14.73 2.85
C ALA A 118 16.87 13.74 2.10
N LYS A 119 17.32 13.24 0.94
CA LYS A 119 16.60 12.28 0.11
C LYS A 119 16.41 10.93 0.82
N LYS A 120 17.42 10.47 1.58
CA LYS A 120 17.32 9.25 2.38
C LYS A 120 16.21 9.35 3.44
N ARG A 121 16.15 10.47 4.16
CA ARG A 121 15.07 10.72 5.12
C ARG A 121 13.70 10.74 4.43
N ILE A 122 13.58 11.45 3.30
CA ILE A 122 12.34 11.51 2.51
C ILE A 122 11.92 10.12 2.05
N VAL A 123 12.84 9.33 1.49
CA VAL A 123 12.57 7.94 1.07
C VAL A 123 12.07 7.11 2.24
N TRP A 124 12.72 7.20 3.40
CA TRP A 124 12.29 6.49 4.61
C TRP A 124 10.85 6.84 5.00
N GLU A 125 10.52 8.12 5.07
CA GLU A 125 9.16 8.59 5.39
C GLU A 125 8.13 8.10 4.36
N LEU A 126 8.49 8.08 3.07
CA LEU A 126 7.62 7.59 2.00
C LEU A 126 7.42 6.08 2.06
N LEU A 127 8.45 5.30 2.40
CA LEU A 127 8.33 3.85 2.63
C LEU A 127 7.44 3.57 3.84
N GLU A 128 7.58 4.32 4.94
CA GLU A 128 6.70 4.20 6.11
C GLU A 128 5.25 4.48 5.73
N ASN A 129 5.00 5.52 4.93
CA ASN A 129 3.65 5.84 4.46
C ASN A 129 3.08 4.76 3.53
N ILE A 130 3.88 4.16 2.65
CA ILE A 130 3.43 3.03 1.81
C ILE A 130 2.98 1.85 2.70
N VAL A 131 3.76 1.49 3.72
CA VAL A 131 3.40 0.39 4.63
C VAL A 131 2.12 0.69 5.41
N LEU A 132 1.91 1.94 5.81
CA LEU A 132 0.70 2.38 6.53
C LEU A 132 -0.52 2.50 5.61
N GLU A 133 -0.34 2.99 4.38
CA GLU A 133 -1.42 3.15 3.41
C GLU A 133 -1.85 1.82 2.79
N PHE A 134 -0.90 0.89 2.57
CA PHE A 134 -1.11 -0.41 1.93
C PHE A 134 -0.61 -1.55 2.82
N PRO A 135 -1.18 -1.73 4.01
CA PRO A 135 -0.61 -2.63 5.01
C PRO A 135 -0.50 -4.08 4.52
N GLU A 136 -1.44 -4.56 3.72
CA GLU A 136 -1.43 -5.93 3.23
C GLU A 136 -0.65 -6.09 1.91
N LEU A 137 -0.62 -5.05 1.06
CA LEU A 137 0.07 -5.09 -0.24
C LEU A 137 1.56 -4.77 -0.16
N SER A 138 2.03 -4.10 0.91
CA SER A 138 3.41 -3.59 1.02
C SER A 138 4.49 -4.66 0.79
N HIS A 139 4.21 -5.94 1.10
CA HIS A 139 5.13 -7.07 0.84
C HIS A 139 5.32 -7.40 -0.65
N GLN A 140 4.36 -7.01 -1.50
CA GLN A 140 4.32 -7.41 -2.91
C GLN A 140 4.51 -6.23 -3.86
N LEU A 141 4.45 -4.99 -3.33
CA LEU A 141 4.63 -3.79 -4.12
C LEU A 141 6.02 -3.73 -4.77
N LEU A 142 6.01 -3.42 -6.05
CA LEU A 142 7.17 -3.08 -6.83
C LEU A 142 7.18 -1.57 -7.02
N ILE A 143 8.21 -0.90 -6.51
CA ILE A 143 8.30 0.55 -6.50
C ILE A 143 9.34 0.97 -7.53
N GLN A 144 8.96 1.86 -8.45
CA GLN A 144 9.92 2.53 -9.32
C GLN A 144 10.54 3.73 -8.59
N THR A 145 11.78 4.04 -8.87
CA THR A 145 12.51 5.12 -8.17
C THR A 145 11.83 6.48 -8.34
N GLU A 146 11.17 6.70 -9.48
CA GLU A 146 10.42 7.91 -9.82
C GLU A 146 9.28 8.20 -8.82
N TYR A 147 8.75 7.17 -8.15
CA TYR A 147 7.75 7.34 -7.11
C TYR A 147 8.19 8.36 -6.05
N PHE A 148 9.42 8.24 -5.56
CA PHE A 148 9.92 9.08 -4.48
C PHE A 148 10.03 10.55 -4.91
N MET A 149 10.46 10.80 -6.12
CA MET A 149 10.56 12.14 -6.67
C MET A 149 9.17 12.78 -6.87
N TYR A 150 8.27 12.09 -7.57
CA TYR A 150 6.95 12.63 -7.87
C TYR A 150 6.06 12.76 -6.63
N GLU A 151 6.15 11.83 -5.68
CA GLU A 151 5.41 11.92 -4.42
C GLU A 151 5.92 13.11 -3.57
N THR A 152 7.23 13.34 -3.55
CA THR A 152 7.82 14.51 -2.89
C THR A 152 7.32 15.81 -3.53
N MET A 153 7.34 15.92 -4.86
CA MET A 153 6.82 17.10 -5.57
C MET A 153 5.34 17.32 -5.27
N LYS A 154 4.52 16.26 -5.32
CA LYS A 154 3.09 16.34 -5.04
C LYS A 154 2.81 16.82 -3.62
N ARG A 155 3.48 16.27 -2.61
CA ARG A 155 3.33 16.68 -1.21
C ARG A 155 3.72 18.13 -0.99
N ARG A 156 4.83 18.56 -1.59
CA ARG A 156 5.26 19.96 -1.50
C ARG A 156 4.29 20.92 -2.18
N ALA A 157 3.79 20.55 -3.36
CA ALA A 157 2.77 21.33 -4.05
C ALA A 157 1.47 21.45 -3.23
N GLN A 158 1.11 20.42 -2.47
CA GLN A 158 -0.03 20.46 -1.56
C GLN A 158 0.21 21.36 -0.34
N LEU A 159 1.41 21.35 0.22
CA LEU A 159 1.78 22.18 1.37
C LEU A 159 2.01 23.64 0.97
N PHE A 160 2.61 23.87 -0.20
CA PHE A 160 2.93 25.20 -0.71
C PHE A 160 2.58 25.30 -2.21
N PRO A 161 1.30 25.55 -2.54
CA PRO A 161 0.81 25.56 -3.92
C PRO A 161 1.59 26.42 -4.92
N PRO A 162 2.19 27.57 -4.57
CA PRO A 162 2.95 28.38 -5.50
C PRO A 162 4.12 27.67 -6.16
N ILE A 163 4.73 26.67 -5.50
CA ILE A 163 5.86 25.91 -6.05
C ILE A 163 5.46 25.00 -7.21
N THR A 164 4.17 24.70 -7.36
CA THR A 164 3.66 23.84 -8.45
C THR A 164 4.07 24.38 -9.82
N HIS A 165 4.05 25.69 -9.99
CA HIS A 165 4.47 26.32 -11.25
C HIS A 165 5.94 26.02 -11.58
N SER A 166 6.83 26.12 -10.60
CA SER A 166 8.25 25.77 -10.76
C SER A 166 8.42 24.30 -11.11
N PHE A 167 7.65 23.39 -10.48
CA PHE A 167 7.69 21.96 -10.81
C PHE A 167 7.21 21.67 -12.23
N LEU A 168 6.10 22.30 -12.67
CA LEU A 168 5.60 22.12 -14.03
C LEU A 168 6.60 22.64 -15.08
N ASN A 169 7.25 23.77 -14.82
CA ASN A 169 8.31 24.29 -15.70
C ASN A 169 9.54 23.37 -15.74
N MET A 170 9.93 22.81 -14.60
CA MET A 170 11.04 21.85 -14.48
C MET A 170 10.79 20.56 -15.27
N LEU A 171 9.50 20.15 -15.37
CA LEU A 171 9.04 18.96 -16.08
C LEU A 171 8.55 19.23 -17.50
N ARG A 172 8.68 20.44 -18.04
CA ARG A 172 8.26 20.76 -19.41
C ARG A 172 9.10 20.06 -20.47
N LYS A 173 8.50 19.82 -21.63
CA LYS A 173 9.18 19.25 -22.80
C LYS A 173 10.47 20.03 -23.13
N GLY A 174 11.56 19.32 -23.30
CA GLY A 174 12.87 19.88 -23.62
C GLY A 174 13.86 19.95 -22.44
N VAL A 175 13.38 20.09 -21.19
CA VAL A 175 14.24 20.09 -20.00
C VAL A 175 13.94 18.95 -19.03
N LYS A 176 12.77 18.34 -19.13
CA LYS A 176 12.25 17.27 -18.25
C LYS A 176 13.29 16.19 -18.01
N ARG A 177 13.77 15.56 -19.08
CA ARG A 177 14.67 14.39 -18.95
C ARG A 177 15.94 14.71 -18.17
N LYS A 178 16.59 15.83 -18.47
CA LYS A 178 17.80 16.27 -17.76
C LYS A 178 17.54 16.50 -16.27
N ASN A 179 16.43 17.19 -15.95
CA ASN A 179 16.08 17.52 -14.58
C ASN A 179 15.70 16.25 -13.79
N GLU A 180 14.94 15.33 -14.39
CA GLU A 180 14.62 14.04 -13.79
C GLU A 180 15.89 13.22 -13.50
N GLU A 181 16.78 13.05 -14.49
CA GLU A 181 18.03 12.33 -14.33
C GLU A 181 18.89 12.92 -13.18
N THR A 182 18.97 14.25 -13.11
CA THR A 182 19.71 14.93 -12.03
C THR A 182 19.08 14.67 -10.66
N MET A 183 17.76 14.81 -10.52
CA MET A 183 17.08 14.56 -9.25
C MET A 183 17.15 13.09 -8.84
N MET A 184 16.99 12.18 -9.81
CA MET A 184 16.99 10.74 -9.57
C MET A 184 18.32 10.21 -9.06
N SER A 185 19.43 10.80 -9.47
CA SER A 185 20.77 10.35 -9.05
C SER A 185 20.92 10.32 -7.53
N GLY A 186 20.45 11.35 -6.82
CA GLY A 186 20.52 11.40 -5.35
C GLY A 186 19.51 10.45 -4.67
N TYR A 187 18.34 10.21 -5.28
CA TYR A 187 17.41 9.19 -4.77
C TYR A 187 17.98 7.77 -4.90
N LEU A 188 18.65 7.46 -6.02
CA LEU A 188 19.31 6.17 -6.24
C LEU A 188 20.42 5.93 -5.22
N GLU A 189 21.22 6.95 -4.91
CA GLU A 189 22.28 6.87 -3.89
C GLU A 189 21.68 6.63 -2.50
N ALA A 190 20.64 7.37 -2.12
CA ALA A 190 19.92 7.19 -0.87
C ALA A 190 19.29 5.78 -0.75
N LEU A 191 18.72 5.26 -1.84
CA LEU A 191 18.15 3.91 -1.90
C LEU A 191 19.24 2.83 -1.78
N ASN A 192 20.42 3.05 -2.38
CA ASN A 192 21.54 2.14 -2.23
C ASN A 192 22.05 2.08 -0.77
N GLU A 193 22.05 3.21 -0.05
CA GLU A 193 22.35 3.21 1.38
C GLU A 193 21.32 2.41 2.19
N LEU A 194 20.01 2.64 1.92
CA LEU A 194 18.94 1.89 2.58
C LEU A 194 18.97 0.40 2.24
N ALA A 195 19.45 0.02 1.05
CA ALA A 195 19.65 -1.38 0.68
C ALA A 195 20.82 -2.02 1.48
N ARG A 196 21.93 -1.30 1.68
CA ARG A 196 23.03 -1.75 2.56
C ARG A 196 22.55 -1.93 4.00
N GLU A 197 21.63 -1.10 4.46
CA GLU A 197 20.98 -1.19 5.77
C GLU A 197 19.87 -2.26 5.82
N LYS A 198 19.67 -3.03 4.74
CA LYS A 198 18.65 -4.08 4.60
C LYS A 198 17.21 -3.60 4.80
N GLN A 199 16.94 -2.35 4.51
CA GLN A 199 15.58 -1.77 4.59
C GLN A 199 14.79 -1.99 3.31
N VAL A 200 15.47 -1.97 2.16
CA VAL A 200 14.91 -2.25 0.84
C VAL A 200 15.79 -3.25 0.09
N THR A 201 15.25 -3.84 -0.97
CA THR A 201 16.00 -4.67 -1.92
C THR A 201 15.69 -4.25 -3.34
N PHE A 202 16.67 -4.40 -4.24
CA PHE A 202 16.46 -4.22 -5.68
C PHE A 202 16.15 -5.57 -6.34
N SER A 203 15.13 -5.61 -7.16
CA SER A 203 14.71 -6.80 -7.91
C SER A 203 14.22 -6.39 -9.30
N ASN A 204 14.93 -6.80 -10.36
CA ASN A 204 14.58 -6.52 -11.76
C ASN A 204 14.29 -5.04 -12.05
N GLY A 205 15.08 -4.12 -11.48
CA GLY A 205 14.91 -2.67 -11.67
C GLY A 205 13.84 -2.02 -10.78
N TYR A 206 13.20 -2.79 -9.91
CA TYR A 206 12.23 -2.29 -8.92
C TYR A 206 12.78 -2.37 -7.51
N ILE A 207 12.26 -1.51 -6.64
CA ILE A 207 12.53 -1.49 -5.21
C ILE A 207 11.43 -2.27 -4.50
N LYS A 208 11.81 -3.16 -3.59
CA LYS A 208 10.92 -3.87 -2.66
C LYS A 208 11.23 -3.51 -1.23
N ILE A 209 10.21 -3.33 -0.42
CA ILE A 209 10.34 -3.12 1.02
C ILE A 209 10.64 -4.47 1.67
N THR A 210 11.63 -4.52 2.56
CA THR A 210 11.94 -5.78 3.26
C THR A 210 10.90 -6.11 4.33
N ASN A 211 10.73 -7.41 4.62
CA ASN A 211 9.84 -7.85 5.70
C ASN A 211 10.27 -7.24 7.04
N ASN A 212 11.58 -7.13 7.30
CA ASN A 212 12.11 -6.52 8.53
C ASN A 212 11.64 -5.07 8.70
N LEU A 213 11.66 -4.26 7.64
CA LEU A 213 11.16 -2.88 7.70
C LEU A 213 9.65 -2.84 7.91
N ILE A 214 8.89 -3.68 7.18
CA ILE A 214 7.43 -3.77 7.34
C ILE A 214 7.05 -4.15 8.77
N ASP A 215 7.70 -5.18 9.33
CA ASP A 215 7.44 -5.65 10.69
C ASP A 215 7.85 -4.60 11.74
N THR A 216 8.95 -3.88 11.50
CA THR A 216 9.39 -2.78 12.36
C THR A 216 8.37 -1.64 12.39
N ILE A 217 7.83 -1.26 11.22
CA ILE A 217 6.81 -0.20 11.12
C ILE A 217 5.50 -0.66 11.77
N ARG A 218 5.06 -1.89 11.50
CA ARG A 218 3.85 -2.48 12.08
C ARG A 218 3.98 -2.72 13.59
N GLY A 219 5.16 -3.14 14.05
CA GLY A 219 5.45 -3.42 15.46
C GLY A 219 5.53 -2.16 16.32
N LYS A 220 5.84 -1.01 15.74
CA LYS A 220 5.71 0.32 16.38
C LYS A 220 4.26 0.67 16.68
N LYS A 221 3.46 -0.37 17.04
CA LYS A 221 2.03 -0.35 17.28
C LYS A 221 1.49 1.00 17.71
N LEU A 222 0.45 1.43 16.97
CA LEU A 222 -0.58 2.35 17.44
C LEU A 222 -0.05 3.69 17.95
N ARG A 223 0.72 4.34 17.11
CA ARG A 223 0.76 5.79 17.20
C ARG A 223 0.02 6.36 15.98
N LEU A 224 -1.31 6.11 15.92
CA LEU A 224 -2.26 6.99 15.19
C LEU A 224 -1.85 8.46 15.32
N PRO A 225 -1.28 8.91 16.48
CA PRO A 225 -0.66 10.22 16.58
C PRO A 225 0.61 10.40 15.73
N LEU A 226 1.28 9.37 15.22
CA LEU A 226 2.49 9.57 14.41
C LEU A 226 2.16 9.76 12.92
N PHE A 227 1.14 9.08 12.40
CA PHE A 227 0.62 9.36 11.06
C PHE A 227 0.01 10.76 10.99
N LEU A 228 -0.80 11.13 11.97
CA LEU A 228 -1.27 12.49 12.16
C LEU A 228 -0.13 13.45 12.55
N LYS A 229 0.91 13.01 13.27
CA LYS A 229 2.03 13.86 13.68
C LYS A 229 3.05 14.12 12.58
N SER A 230 3.32 13.21 11.66
CA SER A 230 4.20 13.56 10.52
C SER A 230 3.49 14.50 9.55
N PHE A 231 2.22 14.25 9.26
CA PHE A 231 1.39 15.12 8.45
C PHE A 231 1.00 16.42 9.20
N GLN A 232 0.60 16.35 10.47
CA GLN A 232 0.26 17.52 11.28
C GLN A 232 1.48 18.28 11.77
N ARG A 233 2.63 17.67 12.06
CA ARG A 233 3.86 18.41 12.38
C ARG A 233 4.38 19.18 11.18
N ALA A 234 4.42 18.57 10.00
CA ALA A 234 4.76 19.28 8.78
C ALA A 234 3.75 20.41 8.53
N THR A 235 2.44 20.11 8.60
CA THR A 235 1.38 21.08 8.30
C THR A 235 1.24 22.14 9.41
N PHE A 236 1.26 21.76 10.66
CA PHE A 236 1.03 22.69 11.78
C PHE A 236 2.26 23.58 12.08
N ASN A 237 3.47 23.02 12.05
CA ASN A 237 4.69 23.84 12.13
C ASN A 237 4.90 24.69 10.87
N HIS A 238 4.46 24.19 9.71
CA HIS A 238 4.53 24.92 8.45
C HIS A 238 3.57 26.11 8.44
N ILE A 239 2.30 25.90 8.83
CA ILE A 239 1.28 26.95 8.83
C ILE A 239 1.55 28.01 9.90
N LEU A 240 1.93 27.64 11.11
CA LEU A 240 2.02 28.59 12.22
C LEU A 240 3.39 29.28 12.33
N ASN A 241 4.48 28.60 12.06
CA ASN A 241 5.83 29.11 12.33
C ASN A 241 6.67 29.39 11.08
N VAL A 242 6.41 28.70 10.00
CA VAL A 242 7.25 28.75 8.78
C VAL A 242 6.59 29.55 7.68
N LEU A 243 5.28 29.43 7.47
CA LEU A 243 4.56 30.14 6.40
C LEU A 243 4.76 31.67 6.44
N PRO A 244 4.66 32.38 7.59
CA PRO A 244 4.91 33.81 7.61
C PRO A 244 6.35 34.19 7.26
N LYS A 245 7.33 33.35 7.67
CA LYS A 245 8.75 33.54 7.33
C LYS A 245 9.03 33.18 5.90
N MET A 246 8.40 32.13 5.36
CA MET A 246 8.49 31.75 3.94
C MET A 246 7.92 32.82 3.02
N LEU A 247 6.79 33.43 3.37
CA LEU A 247 6.19 34.51 2.57
C LEU A 247 7.15 35.71 2.42
N SER A 248 7.96 35.99 3.44
CA SER A 248 8.98 37.05 3.39
C SER A 248 10.24 36.67 2.59
N LEU A 249 10.40 35.38 2.28
CA LEU A 249 11.56 34.81 1.58
C LEU A 249 11.22 34.37 0.14
N LEU A 250 10.00 34.65 -0.33
CA LEU A 250 9.57 34.30 -1.69
C LEU A 250 10.40 35.04 -2.75
N THR A 251 10.73 34.31 -3.78
CA THR A 251 11.34 34.88 -5.00
C THR A 251 10.30 35.63 -5.83
N GLN A 252 10.75 36.50 -6.75
CA GLN A 252 9.83 37.18 -7.63
C GLN A 252 9.00 36.21 -8.48
N ASP A 253 9.58 35.10 -8.93
CA ASP A 253 8.89 34.06 -9.70
C ASP A 253 7.77 33.42 -8.89
N GLU A 254 8.01 33.13 -7.62
CA GLU A 254 6.98 32.60 -6.71
C GLU A 254 5.88 33.63 -6.44
N ILE A 255 6.22 34.92 -6.29
CA ILE A 255 5.26 36.01 -6.09
C ILE A 255 4.42 36.23 -7.37
N ILE A 256 5.03 36.18 -8.55
CA ILE A 256 4.32 36.29 -9.84
C ILE A 256 3.38 35.11 -10.00
N SER A 257 3.83 33.89 -9.70
CA SER A 257 3.00 32.69 -9.71
C SER A 257 1.78 32.82 -8.79
N MET A 258 1.95 33.36 -7.58
CA MET A 258 0.82 33.63 -6.67
C MET A 258 -0.17 34.65 -7.22
N LYS A 259 0.31 35.66 -7.98
CA LYS A 259 -0.54 36.71 -8.57
C LYS A 259 -1.28 36.22 -9.82
N THR A 260 -0.62 35.46 -10.68
CA THR A 260 -1.21 34.94 -11.94
C THR A 260 -2.25 33.85 -11.70
N HIS A 261 -2.14 33.12 -10.62
CA HIS A 261 -3.08 32.04 -10.26
C HIS A 261 -4.12 32.44 -9.20
N LYS A 262 -4.31 33.74 -8.94
CA LYS A 262 -5.44 34.22 -8.12
C LYS A 262 -6.75 33.79 -8.77
N GLY A 263 -7.39 32.75 -8.21
CA GLY A 263 -8.66 32.20 -8.70
C GLY A 263 -8.59 30.75 -9.20
N VAL A 264 -7.40 30.19 -9.44
CA VAL A 264 -7.24 28.76 -9.72
C VAL A 264 -7.12 28.03 -8.38
N LYS A 265 -8.02 27.09 -8.12
CA LYS A 265 -7.94 26.27 -6.88
C LYS A 265 -6.61 25.51 -6.88
N ALA A 266 -5.90 25.57 -5.76
CA ALA A 266 -4.62 24.85 -5.56
C ALA A 266 -4.67 23.38 -5.97
N GLU A 267 -5.81 22.73 -5.74
CA GLU A 267 -6.09 21.36 -6.16
C GLU A 267 -6.01 21.15 -7.69
N ALA A 268 -6.51 22.12 -8.48
CA ALA A 268 -6.48 22.02 -9.94
C ALA A 268 -5.06 22.12 -10.53
N LEU A 269 -4.17 22.90 -9.90
CA LEU A 269 -2.76 22.97 -10.30
C LEU A 269 -1.99 21.70 -9.93
N THR A 270 -2.25 21.15 -8.73
CA THR A 270 -1.60 19.92 -8.27
C THR A 270 -2.01 18.71 -9.11
N LEU A 271 -3.23 18.69 -9.66
CA LEU A 271 -3.70 17.66 -10.59
C LEU A 271 -2.95 17.61 -11.93
N GLN A 272 -2.20 18.66 -12.29
CA GLN A 272 -1.35 18.65 -13.48
C GLN A 272 -0.02 17.91 -13.29
N LEU A 273 0.38 17.66 -12.03
CA LEU A 273 1.53 16.81 -11.75
C LEU A 273 1.15 15.34 -11.97
N GLU A 274 2.10 14.55 -12.43
CA GLU A 274 1.90 13.11 -12.60
C GLU A 274 1.50 12.44 -11.28
N ASP A 275 0.52 11.52 -11.33
CA ASP A 275 0.13 10.75 -10.15
C ASP A 275 1.26 9.76 -9.77
N PRO A 276 1.87 9.92 -8.60
CA PRO A 276 2.96 9.04 -8.16
C PRO A 276 2.55 7.56 -8.07
N LYS A 277 1.25 7.27 -7.85
CA LYS A 277 0.75 5.89 -7.75
C LYS A 277 0.91 5.09 -9.04
N LYS A 278 1.18 5.73 -10.19
CA LYS A 278 1.53 5.02 -11.42
C LYS A 278 2.88 4.30 -11.35
N TYR A 279 3.73 4.70 -10.42
CA TYR A 279 5.06 4.12 -10.16
C TYR A 279 5.05 3.06 -9.04
N LEU A 280 3.86 2.78 -8.48
CA LEU A 280 3.61 1.66 -7.59
C LEU A 280 2.90 0.55 -8.36
N LEU A 281 3.53 -0.60 -8.42
CA LEU A 281 3.13 -1.70 -9.29
C LEU A 281 2.86 -2.96 -8.48
N ILE A 282 1.92 -3.77 -8.96
CA ILE A 282 1.59 -5.07 -8.39
C ILE A 282 1.76 -6.13 -9.48
N PRO A 283 2.50 -7.24 -9.23
CA PRO A 283 2.64 -8.32 -10.18
C PRO A 283 1.31 -9.07 -10.34
N THR A 284 0.84 -9.22 -11.56
CA THR A 284 -0.32 -10.05 -11.90
C THR A 284 0.02 -11.01 -13.05
N PRO A 285 -0.74 -12.09 -13.25
CA PRO A 285 -0.55 -12.98 -14.41
C PRO A 285 -0.64 -12.28 -15.77
N LEU A 286 -1.36 -11.16 -15.84
CA LEU A 286 -1.49 -10.34 -17.05
C LEU A 286 -0.44 -9.22 -17.15
N GLY A 287 0.60 -9.26 -16.32
CA GLY A 287 1.64 -8.24 -16.23
C GLY A 287 1.52 -7.35 -15.01
N LEU A 288 2.27 -6.26 -14.99
CA LEU A 288 2.31 -5.34 -13.86
C LEU A 288 1.09 -4.39 -13.89
N ALA A 289 0.27 -4.44 -12.85
CA ALA A 289 -0.83 -3.51 -12.65
C ALA A 289 -0.34 -2.29 -11.85
N LYS A 290 -0.62 -1.08 -12.34
CA LYS A 290 -0.33 0.16 -11.60
C LYS A 290 -1.41 0.44 -10.57
N LEU A 291 -1.05 0.93 -9.39
CA LEU A 291 -2.04 1.31 -8.38
C LEU A 291 -2.95 2.48 -8.79
N SER A 292 -2.53 3.24 -9.80
CA SER A 292 -3.34 4.32 -10.40
C SER A 292 -4.31 3.85 -11.48
N ASP A 293 -4.22 2.59 -11.94
CA ASP A 293 -5.03 2.10 -13.05
C ASP A 293 -6.51 1.98 -12.66
N LYS A 294 -7.37 2.55 -13.52
CA LYS A 294 -8.83 2.49 -13.40
C LYS A 294 -9.40 1.45 -14.38
N THR A 295 -8.92 0.21 -14.27
CA THR A 295 -9.36 -0.87 -15.16
C THR A 295 -10.79 -1.29 -14.81
N SER A 296 -11.74 -1.06 -15.70
CA SER A 296 -13.12 -1.57 -15.60
C SER A 296 -13.22 -3.05 -16.00
N ILE A 297 -14.41 -3.63 -15.88
CA ILE A 297 -14.65 -5.01 -16.34
C ILE A 297 -14.43 -5.11 -17.86
N GLU A 298 -14.93 -4.13 -18.60
CA GLU A 298 -14.78 -4.05 -20.06
C GLU A 298 -13.32 -3.88 -20.47
N ASP A 299 -12.56 -3.03 -19.74
CA ASP A 299 -11.12 -2.84 -19.99
C ASP A 299 -10.32 -4.11 -19.71
N PHE A 300 -10.72 -4.88 -18.68
CA PHE A 300 -10.10 -6.17 -18.40
C PHE A 300 -10.29 -7.13 -19.58
N VAL A 301 -11.50 -7.26 -20.11
CA VAL A 301 -11.78 -8.14 -21.26
C VAL A 301 -10.93 -7.74 -22.45
N ARG A 302 -10.82 -6.45 -22.77
CA ARG A 302 -9.96 -5.94 -23.85
C ARG A 302 -8.49 -6.24 -23.64
N LYS A 303 -8.01 -6.34 -22.41
CA LYS A 303 -6.62 -6.74 -22.08
C LYS A 303 -6.38 -8.24 -22.30
N VAL A 304 -7.40 -9.06 -22.09
CA VAL A 304 -7.29 -10.53 -22.16
C VAL A 304 -7.59 -11.07 -23.56
N VAL A 305 -8.48 -10.40 -24.29
CA VAL A 305 -8.94 -10.82 -25.62
C VAL A 305 -8.36 -9.89 -26.68
N PRO A 306 -7.68 -10.40 -27.72
CA PRO A 306 -7.18 -9.59 -28.84
C PRO A 306 -8.32 -8.81 -29.52
N LEU A 307 -8.00 -7.63 -30.06
CA LEU A 307 -8.91 -6.81 -30.86
C LEU A 307 -9.46 -7.64 -32.05
N GLY A 308 -10.75 -7.96 -32.02
CA GLY A 308 -11.47 -8.70 -33.08
C GLY A 308 -12.30 -9.89 -32.59
N ASP A 309 -11.96 -10.47 -31.43
CA ASP A 309 -12.60 -11.72 -30.95
C ASP A 309 -13.62 -11.53 -29.81
N VAL A 310 -13.98 -10.29 -29.47
CA VAL A 310 -15.00 -10.04 -28.44
C VAL A 310 -16.39 -10.23 -29.03
N MET A 311 -16.82 -11.48 -29.18
CA MET A 311 -18.23 -11.81 -29.39
C MET A 311 -18.81 -12.39 -28.09
N ASP A 312 -20.00 -11.94 -27.71
CA ASP A 312 -20.82 -12.48 -26.61
C ASP A 312 -20.20 -12.37 -25.19
N MET A 313 -19.89 -11.14 -24.75
CA MET A 313 -19.59 -10.91 -23.34
C MET A 313 -20.89 -10.89 -22.53
N LYS A 314 -20.98 -11.77 -21.51
CA LYS A 314 -22.10 -11.82 -20.57
C LYS A 314 -21.60 -11.59 -19.14
N ILE A 315 -22.26 -10.69 -18.43
CA ILE A 315 -22.00 -10.42 -17.01
C ILE A 315 -23.25 -10.80 -16.23
N GLU A 316 -23.11 -11.71 -15.29
CA GLU A 316 -24.21 -12.18 -14.42
C GLU A 316 -23.81 -11.95 -12.96
N GLU A 317 -24.68 -11.33 -12.17
CA GLU A 317 -24.47 -11.25 -10.73
C GLU A 317 -24.82 -12.61 -10.12
N ILE A 318 -23.83 -13.25 -9.47
CA ILE A 318 -23.97 -14.63 -8.95
C ILE A 318 -24.03 -14.66 -7.43
N GLY A 319 -23.87 -13.54 -6.74
CA GLY A 319 -23.96 -13.48 -5.29
C GLY A 319 -23.37 -12.19 -4.71
N GLY A 320 -23.44 -12.13 -3.38
CA GLY A 320 -22.79 -11.10 -2.59
C GLY A 320 -23.75 -10.27 -1.73
N VAL A 321 -23.80 -10.60 -0.46
CA VAL A 321 -24.47 -9.78 0.58
C VAL A 321 -23.60 -8.57 0.93
N LEU A 322 -22.28 -8.75 0.90
CA LEU A 322 -21.27 -7.80 1.36
C LEU A 322 -20.50 -7.14 0.22
N ASN A 323 -20.25 -7.91 -0.83
CA ASN A 323 -19.63 -7.49 -2.10
C ASN A 323 -20.62 -7.76 -3.22
N SER A 324 -20.40 -7.15 -4.39
CA SER A 324 -21.04 -7.65 -5.60
C SER A 324 -20.09 -8.63 -6.28
N VAL A 325 -20.58 -9.84 -6.53
CA VAL A 325 -19.82 -10.91 -7.21
C VAL A 325 -20.49 -11.20 -8.54
N TYR A 326 -19.70 -11.11 -9.61
CA TYR A 326 -20.18 -11.30 -10.97
C TYR A 326 -19.46 -12.48 -11.62
N LEU A 327 -20.17 -13.26 -12.41
CA LEU A 327 -19.61 -14.21 -13.35
C LEU A 327 -19.50 -13.51 -14.71
N LEU A 328 -18.28 -13.29 -15.14
CA LEU A 328 -17.95 -12.79 -16.47
C LEU A 328 -17.71 -13.98 -17.39
N THR A 329 -18.48 -14.07 -18.47
CA THR A 329 -18.33 -15.10 -19.50
C THR A 329 -18.04 -14.42 -20.83
N PHE A 330 -16.99 -14.87 -21.54
CA PHE A 330 -16.64 -14.36 -22.86
C PHE A 330 -15.97 -15.47 -23.70
N GLN A 331 -15.95 -15.30 -25.03
CA GLN A 331 -15.24 -16.22 -25.92
C GLN A 331 -13.81 -15.76 -26.14
N ARG A 332 -12.88 -16.72 -26.11
CA ARG A 332 -11.47 -16.52 -26.47
C ARG A 332 -10.99 -17.75 -27.23
N ASN A 333 -10.49 -17.57 -28.47
CA ASN A 333 -10.04 -18.69 -29.33
C ASN A 333 -11.12 -19.77 -29.50
N CYS A 334 -12.38 -19.39 -29.72
CA CYS A 334 -13.54 -20.29 -29.80
C CYS A 334 -13.85 -21.08 -28.50
N GLU A 335 -13.17 -20.80 -27.40
CA GLU A 335 -13.46 -21.40 -26.10
C GLU A 335 -14.16 -20.40 -25.18
N LYS A 336 -15.15 -20.92 -24.42
CA LYS A 336 -15.89 -20.14 -23.44
C LYS A 336 -15.06 -20.02 -22.17
N GLN A 337 -14.59 -18.81 -21.88
CA GLN A 337 -13.86 -18.49 -20.66
C GLN A 337 -14.80 -17.93 -19.59
N LYS A 338 -14.55 -18.31 -18.35
CA LYS A 338 -15.31 -17.83 -17.17
C LYS A 338 -14.35 -17.19 -16.18
N VAL A 339 -14.71 -16.01 -15.69
CA VAL A 339 -13.93 -15.27 -14.70
C VAL A 339 -14.85 -14.77 -13.60
N VAL A 340 -14.48 -14.92 -12.36
CA VAL A 340 -15.18 -14.32 -11.23
C VAL A 340 -14.64 -12.91 -11.01
N VAL A 341 -15.56 -11.94 -10.90
CA VAL A 341 -15.23 -10.55 -10.63
C VAL A 341 -15.84 -10.15 -9.29
N LYS A 342 -15.00 -9.84 -8.32
CA LYS A 342 -15.42 -9.34 -7.01
C LYS A 342 -15.27 -7.82 -6.97
N LYS A 343 -16.37 -7.11 -6.65
CA LYS A 343 -16.37 -5.66 -6.41
C LYS A 343 -16.52 -5.40 -4.93
N PHE A 344 -15.47 -4.88 -4.32
CA PHE A 344 -15.42 -4.62 -2.88
C PHE A 344 -16.07 -3.28 -2.55
N LYS A 345 -17.03 -3.29 -1.63
CA LYS A 345 -17.75 -2.11 -1.14
C LYS A 345 -17.44 -1.91 0.34
N ASP A 346 -17.38 -0.65 0.79
CA ASP A 346 -17.26 -0.38 2.22
C ASP A 346 -18.56 -0.76 2.93
N TRP A 347 -18.42 -1.38 4.08
CA TRP A 347 -19.56 -1.77 4.91
C TRP A 347 -20.02 -0.56 5.74
N TYR A 348 -20.67 0.38 5.09
CA TYR A 348 -21.31 1.49 5.79
C TYR A 348 -22.70 1.08 6.25
N GLY A 349 -22.92 1.07 7.57
CA GLY A 349 -24.26 0.96 8.11
C GLY A 349 -24.35 0.23 9.45
N PHE A 350 -25.40 0.55 10.18
CA PHE A 350 -25.77 0.03 11.50
C PHE A 350 -25.90 -1.51 11.57
N LYS A 351 -26.04 -2.17 10.41
CA LYS A 351 -26.24 -3.63 10.32
C LYS A 351 -25.02 -4.44 10.79
N TRP A 352 -23.81 -3.89 10.73
CA TRP A 352 -22.55 -4.59 11.08
C TRP A 352 -22.08 -4.33 12.49
N PHE A 353 -22.54 -3.25 13.11
CA PHE A 353 -22.18 -2.89 14.47
C PHE A 353 -22.58 -3.98 15.48
N PRO A 354 -23.78 -4.60 15.42
CA PRO A 354 -24.12 -5.71 16.29
C PRO A 354 -23.20 -6.94 16.11
N LEU A 355 -22.82 -7.29 14.86
CA LEU A 355 -21.93 -8.42 14.59
C LEU A 355 -20.52 -8.15 15.12
N ALA A 356 -19.99 -6.96 14.91
CA ALA A 356 -18.68 -6.57 15.42
C ALA A 356 -18.65 -6.56 16.95
N LEU A 357 -19.72 -6.08 17.59
CA LEU A 357 -19.87 -6.08 19.04
C LEU A 357 -20.01 -7.52 19.58
N TRP A 358 -20.76 -8.37 18.90
CA TRP A 358 -20.97 -9.76 19.28
C TRP A 358 -19.71 -10.62 19.20
N THR A 359 -18.88 -10.36 18.20
CA THR A 359 -17.60 -11.05 17.98
C THR A 359 -16.42 -10.40 18.71
N LEU A 360 -16.69 -9.36 19.52
CA LEU A 360 -15.68 -8.61 20.26
C LEU A 360 -14.79 -9.58 21.07
N GLY A 361 -13.50 -9.48 20.82
CA GLY A 361 -12.51 -10.31 21.46
C GLY A 361 -12.25 -11.68 20.79
N THR A 362 -13.11 -12.17 19.87
CA THR A 362 -12.87 -13.42 19.10
C THR A 362 -12.24 -13.12 17.76
N LYS A 363 -12.81 -12.20 16.99
CA LYS A 363 -12.32 -11.81 15.67
C LYS A 363 -12.54 -10.31 15.39
N SER A 364 -11.59 -9.69 14.71
CA SER A 364 -11.70 -8.37 14.13
C SER A 364 -11.89 -8.50 12.63
N PHE A 365 -13.08 -8.12 12.15
CA PHE A 365 -13.39 -8.14 10.71
C PHE A 365 -12.83 -6.91 9.99
N ALA A 366 -12.37 -7.11 8.75
CA ALA A 366 -12.07 -6.01 7.85
C ALA A 366 -13.39 -5.44 7.30
N VAL A 367 -13.65 -4.18 7.60
CA VAL A 367 -14.91 -3.49 7.23
C VAL A 367 -14.75 -2.70 5.94
N LEU A 368 -13.56 -2.08 5.74
CA LEU A 368 -13.29 -1.27 4.57
C LEU A 368 -13.07 -2.15 3.33
N GLY A 369 -13.77 -1.84 2.25
CA GLY A 369 -13.68 -2.58 0.99
C GLY A 369 -12.25 -2.66 0.46
N ARG A 370 -11.51 -1.55 0.54
CA ARG A 370 -10.09 -1.51 0.18
C ARG A 370 -9.25 -2.50 0.99
N SER A 371 -9.40 -2.52 2.30
CA SER A 371 -8.64 -3.44 3.17
C SER A 371 -8.96 -4.90 2.87
N ARG A 372 -10.22 -5.22 2.53
CA ARG A 372 -10.66 -6.56 2.15
C ARG A 372 -10.08 -6.98 0.79
N LEU A 373 -10.11 -6.07 -0.18
CA LEU A 373 -9.47 -6.30 -1.48
C LEU A 373 -7.97 -6.56 -1.34
N GLU A 374 -7.28 -5.76 -0.53
CA GLU A 374 -5.84 -5.93 -0.28
C GLU A 374 -5.54 -7.29 0.36
N ARG A 375 -6.36 -7.73 1.31
CA ARG A 375 -6.23 -9.06 1.96
C ARG A 375 -6.49 -10.18 0.97
N GLU A 376 -7.61 -10.10 0.23
CA GLU A 376 -7.95 -11.08 -0.82
C GLU A 376 -6.76 -11.28 -1.75
N TYR A 377 -6.23 -10.19 -2.30
CA TYR A 377 -5.10 -10.27 -3.22
C TYR A 377 -3.83 -10.79 -2.54
N SER A 378 -3.42 -10.21 -1.43
CA SER A 378 -2.13 -10.49 -0.81
C SER A 378 -2.04 -11.90 -0.24
N VAL A 379 -3.08 -12.34 0.48
CA VAL A 379 -3.10 -13.66 1.09
C VAL A 379 -3.27 -14.74 0.03
N ASN A 380 -4.14 -14.52 -0.97
CA ASN A 380 -4.30 -15.43 -2.09
C ASN A 380 -2.99 -15.65 -2.84
N GLN A 381 -2.30 -14.58 -3.26
CA GLN A 381 -1.01 -14.70 -3.95
C GLN A 381 0.03 -15.45 -3.13
N PHE A 382 0.06 -15.21 -1.81
CA PHE A 382 0.95 -15.94 -0.93
C PHE A 382 0.61 -17.43 -0.87
N LEU A 383 -0.64 -17.78 -0.60
CA LEU A 383 -1.10 -19.17 -0.52
C LEU A 383 -0.91 -19.90 -1.85
N HIS A 384 -1.27 -19.26 -2.96
CA HIS A 384 -1.06 -19.80 -4.31
C HIS A 384 0.43 -20.08 -4.58
N SER A 385 1.34 -19.19 -4.16
CA SER A 385 2.79 -19.38 -4.32
C SER A 385 3.34 -20.56 -3.51
N GLN A 386 2.63 -20.97 -2.44
CA GLN A 386 2.96 -22.14 -1.61
C GLN A 386 2.26 -23.43 -2.12
N GLY A 387 1.55 -23.38 -3.24
CA GLY A 387 0.81 -24.52 -3.78
C GLY A 387 -0.49 -24.82 -3.03
N PHE A 388 -0.97 -23.92 -2.18
CA PHE A 388 -2.24 -24.06 -1.48
C PHE A 388 -3.42 -23.84 -2.46
N PRO A 389 -4.50 -24.66 -2.38
CA PRO A 389 -5.59 -24.63 -3.36
C PRO A 389 -6.50 -23.41 -3.18
N VAL A 390 -6.20 -22.34 -3.88
CA VAL A 390 -6.99 -21.10 -4.00
C VAL A 390 -7.13 -20.73 -5.47
N PRO A 391 -8.18 -19.98 -5.88
CA PRO A 391 -8.31 -19.48 -7.24
C PRO A 391 -7.13 -18.61 -7.62
N ARG A 392 -6.68 -18.69 -8.86
CA ARG A 392 -5.65 -17.79 -9.37
C ARG A 392 -6.25 -16.41 -9.57
N ILE A 393 -5.68 -15.37 -8.94
CA ILE A 393 -6.04 -13.99 -9.24
C ILE A 393 -5.39 -13.60 -10.57
N LEU A 394 -6.20 -13.21 -11.53
CA LEU A 394 -5.78 -12.85 -12.90
C LEU A 394 -5.36 -11.38 -12.98
N TYR A 395 -6.12 -10.50 -12.32
CA TYR A 395 -5.87 -9.07 -12.31
C TYR A 395 -6.55 -8.40 -11.09
N MET A 396 -6.08 -7.20 -10.73
CA MET A 396 -6.76 -6.34 -9.78
C MET A 396 -6.74 -4.88 -10.20
N SER A 397 -7.79 -4.14 -9.87
CA SER A 397 -7.89 -2.69 -10.00
C SER A 397 -8.23 -2.07 -8.67
N LEU A 398 -7.22 -1.47 -8.01
CA LEU A 398 -7.43 -0.86 -6.70
C LEU A 398 -8.38 0.34 -6.77
N GLN A 399 -8.29 1.14 -7.84
CA GLN A 399 -9.11 2.34 -8.03
C GLN A 399 -10.59 2.01 -8.27
N GLN A 400 -10.88 0.88 -8.91
CA GLN A 400 -12.24 0.39 -9.16
C GLN A 400 -12.74 -0.59 -8.08
N SER A 401 -11.86 -0.93 -7.11
CA SER A 401 -12.13 -1.92 -6.08
C SER A 401 -12.53 -3.29 -6.65
N LEU A 402 -11.87 -3.73 -7.73
CA LEU A 402 -12.14 -4.96 -8.45
C LEU A 402 -10.99 -5.96 -8.33
N VAL A 403 -11.35 -7.24 -8.13
CA VAL A 403 -10.46 -8.39 -8.28
C VAL A 403 -11.07 -9.34 -9.31
N PHE A 404 -10.23 -9.84 -10.21
CA PHE A 404 -10.58 -10.80 -11.27
C PHE A 404 -9.89 -12.11 -10.96
N GLU A 405 -10.69 -13.17 -10.76
CA GLU A 405 -10.22 -14.49 -10.35
C GLU A 405 -10.65 -15.56 -11.34
N GLU A 406 -9.90 -16.63 -11.42
CA GLU A 406 -10.31 -17.81 -12.18
C GLU A 406 -11.61 -18.39 -11.59
N PHE A 407 -12.51 -18.85 -12.46
CA PHE A 407 -13.73 -19.52 -12.04
C PHE A 407 -13.42 -21.00 -11.70
N ILE A 408 -13.71 -21.41 -10.47
CA ILE A 408 -13.55 -22.79 -10.05
C ILE A 408 -14.86 -23.55 -10.28
N GLU A 409 -14.85 -24.52 -11.19
CA GLU A 409 -16.02 -25.35 -11.48
C GLU A 409 -16.13 -26.49 -10.46
N GLY A 410 -17.22 -26.51 -9.69
CA GLY A 410 -17.44 -27.52 -8.66
C GLY A 410 -18.72 -27.28 -7.89
N LYS A 411 -18.88 -28.07 -6.82
CA LYS A 411 -19.96 -27.93 -5.85
C LYS A 411 -19.46 -27.29 -4.56
N SER A 412 -20.27 -26.47 -3.93
CA SER A 412 -19.97 -25.99 -2.58
C SER A 412 -19.91 -27.16 -1.60
N LEU A 413 -18.97 -27.14 -0.68
CA LEU A 413 -18.91 -28.13 0.41
C LEU A 413 -20.20 -28.11 1.27
N THR A 414 -20.92 -26.99 1.30
CA THR A 414 -22.27 -26.91 1.91
C THR A 414 -23.25 -27.89 1.31
N GLU A 415 -23.26 -28.07 0.00
CA GLU A 415 -24.14 -29.01 -0.69
C GLU A 415 -23.81 -30.45 -0.26
N ILE A 416 -22.53 -30.79 -0.17
CA ILE A 416 -22.02 -32.08 0.25
C ILE A 416 -22.38 -32.35 1.72
N ILE A 417 -22.15 -31.39 2.62
CA ILE A 417 -22.52 -31.52 4.05
C ILE A 417 -24.02 -31.71 4.21
N LYS A 418 -24.84 -30.95 3.49
CA LYS A 418 -26.31 -31.15 3.51
C LYS A 418 -26.72 -32.54 3.03
N HIS A 419 -26.04 -33.06 1.99
CA HIS A 419 -26.26 -34.40 1.50
C HIS A 419 -25.89 -35.47 2.56
N ILE A 420 -24.72 -35.33 3.22
CA ILE A 420 -24.32 -36.23 4.31
C ILE A 420 -25.34 -36.23 5.47
N ILE A 421 -25.88 -35.05 5.81
CA ILE A 421 -26.86 -34.91 6.91
C ILE A 421 -28.20 -35.50 6.54
N SER A 422 -28.65 -35.38 5.30
CA SER A 422 -29.96 -35.90 4.83
C SER A 422 -29.94 -37.38 4.45
N SER A 423 -28.75 -37.95 4.16
CA SER A 423 -28.62 -39.32 3.71
C SER A 423 -28.70 -40.31 4.88
N LYS A 424 -29.46 -41.39 4.71
CA LYS A 424 -29.54 -42.50 5.70
C LYS A 424 -28.24 -43.31 5.77
N GLU A 425 -27.58 -43.49 4.62
CA GLU A 425 -26.27 -44.14 4.52
C GLU A 425 -25.18 -43.08 4.32
N LYS A 426 -24.16 -43.11 5.17
CA LYS A 426 -23.05 -42.18 5.09
C LYS A 426 -22.12 -42.55 3.93
N ASN A 427 -22.00 -41.68 2.97
CA ASN A 427 -21.02 -41.85 1.89
C ASN A 427 -19.61 -41.59 2.45
N ILE A 428 -18.80 -42.65 2.51
CA ILE A 428 -17.43 -42.62 3.06
C ILE A 428 -16.56 -41.60 2.31
N ALA A 429 -16.72 -41.47 1.00
CA ALA A 429 -15.96 -40.52 0.19
C ALA A 429 -16.29 -39.06 0.54
N GLU A 430 -17.56 -38.74 0.77
CA GLU A 430 -17.98 -37.38 1.16
C GLU A 430 -17.50 -37.03 2.59
N VAL A 431 -17.51 -37.98 3.49
CA VAL A 431 -16.98 -37.80 4.87
C VAL A 431 -15.46 -37.61 4.83
N ALA A 432 -14.75 -38.31 3.93
CA ALA A 432 -13.31 -38.16 3.74
C ALA A 432 -12.93 -36.76 3.25
N LEU A 433 -13.81 -36.07 2.46
CA LEU A 433 -13.59 -34.66 2.06
C LEU A 433 -13.54 -33.74 3.28
N VAL A 434 -14.35 -33.95 4.30
CA VAL A 434 -14.32 -33.15 5.54
C VAL A 434 -12.98 -33.31 6.27
N ARG A 435 -12.42 -34.52 6.27
CA ARG A 435 -11.09 -34.79 6.81
C ARG A 435 -10.00 -34.05 6.01
N GLU A 436 -10.11 -34.08 4.68
CA GLU A 436 -9.17 -33.33 3.80
C GLU A 436 -9.25 -31.82 4.02
N VAL A 437 -10.44 -31.26 4.23
CA VAL A 437 -10.58 -29.84 4.59
C VAL A 437 -9.87 -29.54 5.91
N GLY A 438 -9.97 -30.41 6.92
CA GLY A 438 -9.22 -30.28 8.17
C GLY A 438 -7.71 -30.23 7.92
N ARG A 439 -7.18 -31.12 7.06
CA ARG A 439 -5.75 -31.10 6.65
C ARG A 439 -5.36 -29.79 5.98
N LYS A 440 -6.17 -29.29 5.06
CA LYS A 440 -5.90 -28.05 4.33
C LYS A 440 -5.91 -26.83 5.24
N ILE A 441 -6.86 -26.73 6.18
CA ILE A 441 -6.86 -25.64 7.16
C ILE A 441 -5.61 -25.71 8.07
N ALA A 442 -5.17 -26.91 8.49
CA ALA A 442 -3.92 -27.06 9.22
C ALA A 442 -2.69 -26.63 8.38
N GLU A 443 -2.69 -26.94 7.09
CA GLU A 443 -1.64 -26.49 6.15
C GLU A 443 -1.56 -24.96 6.08
N ALA A 444 -2.69 -24.27 5.89
CA ALA A 444 -2.74 -22.80 5.93
C ALA A 444 -2.22 -22.24 7.27
N HIS A 445 -2.61 -22.85 8.39
CA HIS A 445 -2.16 -22.45 9.72
C HIS A 445 -0.64 -22.64 9.92
N ARG A 446 -0.03 -23.69 9.38
CA ARG A 446 1.43 -23.88 9.38
C ARG A 446 2.16 -22.85 8.55
N LEU A 447 1.54 -22.38 7.47
CA LEU A 447 2.04 -21.26 6.67
C LEU A 447 1.86 -19.88 7.36
N GLY A 448 1.34 -19.87 8.59
CA GLY A 448 1.10 -18.67 9.38
C GLY A 448 -0.12 -17.86 8.89
N VAL A 449 -1.05 -18.48 8.16
CA VAL A 449 -2.28 -17.83 7.67
C VAL A 449 -3.48 -18.33 8.45
N SER A 450 -4.32 -17.42 8.93
CA SER A 450 -5.69 -17.66 9.35
C SER A 450 -6.62 -17.24 8.21
N LEU A 451 -7.48 -18.13 7.74
CA LEU A 451 -8.35 -17.92 6.58
C LEU A 451 -9.49 -16.95 6.88
N GLY A 452 -9.98 -17.00 8.11
CA GLY A 452 -10.87 -15.98 8.66
C GLY A 452 -12.32 -16.00 8.24
N ASP A 453 -12.69 -16.74 7.20
CA ASP A 453 -14.07 -17.06 6.80
C ASP A 453 -14.12 -18.48 6.23
N CYS A 454 -13.92 -19.46 7.12
CA CYS A 454 -13.82 -20.89 6.82
C CYS A 454 -15.19 -21.59 6.73
N LYS A 455 -16.23 -20.89 6.29
CA LYS A 455 -17.54 -21.52 6.11
C LYS A 455 -17.49 -22.56 5.00
N PRO A 456 -18.29 -23.64 5.09
CA PRO A 456 -18.38 -24.64 4.03
C PRO A 456 -18.77 -24.06 2.66
N GLU A 457 -19.50 -22.96 2.61
CA GLU A 457 -19.88 -22.28 1.36
C GLU A 457 -18.68 -21.68 0.62
N ASN A 458 -17.58 -21.35 1.33
CA ASN A 458 -16.35 -20.79 0.80
C ASN A 458 -15.33 -21.88 0.40
N ILE A 459 -15.76 -23.14 0.34
CA ILE A 459 -14.93 -24.28 -0.08
C ILE A 459 -15.62 -24.97 -1.24
N ILE A 460 -14.99 -24.93 -2.42
CA ILE A 460 -15.49 -25.57 -3.64
C ILE A 460 -14.81 -26.92 -3.81
N VAL A 461 -15.61 -27.96 -4.03
CA VAL A 461 -15.12 -29.30 -4.37
C VAL A 461 -15.28 -29.48 -5.86
N THR A 462 -14.16 -29.63 -6.56
CA THR A 462 -14.08 -29.79 -8.01
C THR A 462 -14.53 -31.19 -8.44
N LYS A 463 -14.77 -31.42 -9.72
CA LYS A 463 -15.22 -32.72 -10.26
C LYS A 463 -14.21 -33.86 -10.01
N ASP A 464 -12.93 -33.54 -9.89
CA ASP A 464 -11.85 -34.46 -9.55
C ASP A 464 -11.65 -34.65 -8.03
N GLY A 465 -12.56 -34.13 -7.22
CA GLY A 465 -12.58 -34.32 -5.76
C GLY A 465 -11.60 -33.45 -4.97
N LYS A 466 -10.95 -32.47 -5.63
CA LYS A 466 -10.05 -31.53 -4.94
C LYS A 466 -10.84 -30.39 -4.31
N THR A 467 -10.35 -29.92 -3.16
CA THR A 467 -10.92 -28.74 -2.49
C THR A 467 -10.20 -27.47 -2.93
N CYS A 468 -10.95 -26.37 -3.14
CA CYS A 468 -10.42 -25.05 -3.41
C CYS A 468 -11.07 -24.05 -2.46
N PHE A 469 -10.26 -23.24 -1.78
CA PHE A 469 -10.71 -22.23 -0.82
C PHE A 469 -10.88 -20.89 -1.52
N VAL A 470 -12.10 -20.39 -1.52
CA VAL A 470 -12.47 -19.10 -2.12
C VAL A 470 -12.77 -18.08 -1.03
N ASP A 471 -12.76 -16.79 -1.39
CA ASP A 471 -13.14 -15.69 -0.50
C ASP A 471 -12.21 -15.49 0.72
N LEU A 472 -10.99 -15.04 0.42
CA LEU A 472 -9.93 -14.79 1.41
C LEU A 472 -9.92 -13.34 1.95
N GLU A 473 -10.98 -12.56 1.75
CA GLU A 473 -11.04 -11.16 2.14
C GLU A 473 -10.91 -10.90 3.65
N GLN A 474 -11.20 -11.92 4.46
CA GLN A 474 -11.04 -11.88 5.91
C GLN A 474 -9.78 -12.60 6.39
N ALA A 475 -8.98 -13.15 5.48
CA ALA A 475 -7.76 -13.85 5.82
C ALA A 475 -6.68 -12.89 6.33
N THR A 476 -5.82 -13.39 7.22
CA THR A 476 -4.73 -12.60 7.81
C THR A 476 -3.52 -13.45 8.12
N ARG A 477 -2.33 -12.87 8.01
CA ARG A 477 -1.12 -13.52 8.53
C ARG A 477 -1.09 -13.42 10.04
N ASN A 478 -0.70 -14.53 10.69
CA ASN A 478 -0.63 -14.66 12.16
C ASN A 478 -1.95 -14.32 12.87
N GLY A 479 -3.08 -14.60 12.22
CA GLY A 479 -4.42 -14.36 12.75
C GLY A 479 -4.88 -15.40 13.76
N ASN A 480 -6.18 -15.38 14.10
CA ASN A 480 -6.78 -16.27 15.08
C ASN A 480 -7.16 -17.62 14.45
N GLN A 481 -6.25 -18.59 14.51
CA GLN A 481 -6.45 -19.95 13.99
C GLN A 481 -7.61 -20.70 14.65
N ALA A 482 -7.90 -20.43 15.92
CA ALA A 482 -9.01 -21.08 16.61
C ALA A 482 -10.38 -20.59 16.09
N TRP A 483 -10.43 -19.41 15.50
CA TRP A 483 -11.63 -18.93 14.80
C TRP A 483 -11.94 -19.82 13.59
N ASP A 484 -10.97 -20.10 12.74
CA ASP A 484 -11.16 -20.90 11.52
C ASP A 484 -11.70 -22.30 11.84
N VAL A 485 -11.11 -22.94 12.86
CA VAL A 485 -11.58 -24.25 13.35
C VAL A 485 -13.01 -24.16 13.89
N ALA A 486 -13.29 -23.17 14.73
CA ALA A 486 -14.62 -23.01 15.34
C ALA A 486 -15.67 -22.70 14.26
N GLU A 487 -15.37 -21.76 13.35
CA GLU A 487 -16.28 -21.36 12.28
C GLU A 487 -16.63 -22.54 11.39
N PHE A 488 -15.65 -23.31 10.92
CA PHE A 488 -15.92 -24.49 10.11
C PHE A 488 -16.82 -25.50 10.84
N LEU A 489 -16.49 -25.86 12.09
CA LEU A 489 -17.19 -26.90 12.84
C LEU A 489 -18.63 -26.49 13.17
N TYR A 490 -18.84 -25.28 13.68
CA TYR A 490 -20.16 -24.82 14.07
C TYR A 490 -21.06 -24.49 12.88
N TYR A 491 -20.51 -23.96 11.78
CA TYR A 491 -21.25 -23.75 10.54
C TYR A 491 -21.63 -25.08 9.88
N SER A 492 -20.75 -26.10 9.89
CA SER A 492 -21.10 -27.43 9.41
C SER A 492 -22.24 -28.03 10.22
N GLY A 493 -22.25 -27.77 11.53
CA GLY A 493 -23.31 -28.21 12.45
C GLY A 493 -24.62 -27.43 12.33
N HIS A 494 -24.61 -26.24 11.76
CA HIS A 494 -25.80 -25.39 11.52
C HIS A 494 -26.86 -26.08 10.66
N TYR A 495 -26.43 -26.92 9.71
CA TYR A 495 -27.35 -27.60 8.78
C TYR A 495 -28.07 -28.81 9.41
N VAL A 496 -27.71 -29.23 10.64
CA VAL A 496 -28.40 -30.30 11.37
C VAL A 496 -29.73 -29.77 11.91
N SER A 497 -30.80 -30.54 11.72
CA SER A 497 -32.12 -30.16 12.24
C SER A 497 -32.10 -30.04 13.76
N PRO A 498 -32.75 -29.02 14.35
CA PRO A 498 -32.85 -28.87 15.81
C PRO A 498 -33.52 -30.06 16.54
N ILE A 499 -34.30 -30.83 15.82
CA ILE A 499 -35.00 -32.04 16.35
C ILE A 499 -34.21 -33.35 16.13
N SER A 500 -33.12 -33.32 15.39
CA SER A 500 -32.26 -34.48 15.12
C SER A 500 -31.21 -34.65 16.21
N THR A 501 -30.67 -35.86 16.33
CA THR A 501 -29.48 -36.12 17.15
C THR A 501 -28.26 -35.42 16.59
N ALA A 502 -27.25 -35.21 17.42
CA ALA A 502 -26.00 -34.58 17.01
C ALA A 502 -25.02 -35.53 16.30
N ASP A 503 -25.37 -36.80 16.08
CA ASP A 503 -24.45 -37.87 15.68
C ASP A 503 -23.71 -37.57 14.37
N THR A 504 -24.41 -37.01 13.38
CA THR A 504 -23.78 -36.61 12.12
C THR A 504 -22.81 -35.44 12.30
N ALA A 505 -23.19 -34.42 13.08
CA ALA A 505 -22.27 -33.32 13.42
C ALA A 505 -21.04 -33.80 14.19
N VAL A 506 -21.23 -34.76 15.11
CA VAL A 506 -20.14 -35.42 15.84
C VAL A 506 -19.18 -36.13 14.89
N THR A 507 -19.71 -36.87 13.91
CA THR A 507 -18.91 -37.58 12.91
C THR A 507 -18.10 -36.59 12.07
N LEU A 508 -18.76 -35.55 11.54
CA LEU A 508 -18.09 -34.48 10.74
C LEU A 508 -17.00 -33.79 11.56
N ALA A 509 -17.30 -33.46 12.83
CA ALA A 509 -16.32 -32.80 13.71
C ALA A 509 -15.12 -33.69 14.00
N LYS A 510 -15.33 -34.98 14.26
CA LYS A 510 -14.24 -35.96 14.50
C LYS A 510 -13.35 -36.09 13.26
N GLU A 511 -13.92 -36.23 12.08
CA GLU A 511 -13.13 -36.38 10.84
C GLU A 511 -12.35 -35.10 10.51
N PHE A 512 -12.97 -33.94 10.67
CA PHE A 512 -12.27 -32.66 10.52
C PHE A 512 -11.09 -32.55 11.49
N ILE A 513 -11.33 -32.77 12.80
CA ILE A 513 -10.29 -32.66 13.83
C ILE A 513 -9.18 -33.67 13.59
N ARG A 514 -9.50 -34.90 13.19
CA ARG A 514 -8.52 -35.90 12.82
C ARG A 514 -7.62 -35.41 11.68
N GLY A 515 -8.20 -34.96 10.59
CA GLY A 515 -7.45 -34.41 9.46
C GLY A 515 -6.59 -33.21 9.85
N TYR A 516 -7.13 -32.30 10.66
CA TYR A 516 -6.42 -31.14 11.15
C TYR A 516 -5.18 -31.50 11.99
N LEU A 517 -5.31 -32.42 12.93
CA LEU A 517 -4.23 -32.85 13.80
C LEU A 517 -3.18 -33.70 13.06
N GLU A 518 -3.60 -34.59 12.15
CA GLU A 518 -2.71 -35.40 11.31
C GLU A 518 -1.82 -34.54 10.41
N ALA A 519 -2.31 -33.41 9.93
CA ALA A 519 -1.54 -32.47 9.12
C ALA A 519 -0.68 -31.49 9.94
N GLY A 520 -0.55 -31.70 11.23
CA GLY A 520 0.29 -30.89 12.14
C GLY A 520 -0.40 -29.64 12.68
N GLY A 521 -1.72 -29.57 12.64
CA GLY A 521 -2.50 -28.57 13.34
C GLY A 521 -2.33 -28.68 14.86
N LYS A 522 -2.34 -27.54 15.55
CA LYS A 522 -2.11 -27.52 17.01
C LYS A 522 -3.35 -27.95 17.77
N GLN A 523 -3.21 -28.94 18.64
CA GLN A 523 -4.29 -29.43 19.53
C GLN A 523 -4.87 -28.30 20.40
N GLU A 524 -4.02 -27.39 20.89
CA GLU A 524 -4.46 -26.24 21.66
C GLU A 524 -5.41 -25.31 20.87
N THR A 525 -5.22 -25.20 19.56
CA THR A 525 -6.12 -24.46 18.66
C THR A 525 -7.51 -25.10 18.65
N VAL A 526 -7.58 -26.43 18.55
CA VAL A 526 -8.85 -27.17 18.59
C VAL A 526 -9.52 -27.02 19.97
N LYS A 527 -8.78 -27.19 21.08
CA LYS A 527 -9.31 -26.99 22.43
C LYS A 527 -9.86 -25.56 22.62
N LYS A 528 -9.16 -24.54 22.11
CA LYS A 528 -9.66 -23.16 22.14
C LYS A 528 -10.95 -22.99 21.36
N ALA A 529 -11.10 -23.61 20.19
CA ALA A 529 -12.32 -23.56 19.38
C ALA A 529 -13.56 -24.12 20.15
N GLY A 530 -13.37 -25.07 21.04
CA GLY A 530 -14.42 -25.61 21.92
C GLY A 530 -14.73 -24.77 23.17
N SER A 531 -14.07 -23.62 23.38
CA SER A 531 -14.27 -22.79 24.56
C SER A 531 -15.58 -22.00 24.52
N ALA A 532 -16.08 -21.57 25.70
CA ALA A 532 -17.29 -20.79 25.86
C ALA A 532 -17.29 -19.49 25.04
N ARG A 533 -16.10 -18.94 24.76
CA ARG A 533 -15.92 -17.75 23.93
C ARG A 533 -16.43 -17.93 22.50
N TYR A 534 -16.18 -19.11 21.89
CA TYR A 534 -16.62 -19.39 20.52
C TYR A 534 -18.05 -19.97 20.54
N THR A 535 -18.40 -20.87 21.45
CA THR A 535 -19.77 -21.38 21.54
C THR A 535 -20.79 -20.27 21.70
N LYS A 536 -20.49 -19.23 22.48
CA LYS A 536 -21.33 -18.02 22.59
C LYS A 536 -21.55 -17.34 21.23
N VAL A 537 -20.51 -17.18 20.44
CA VAL A 537 -20.62 -16.50 19.14
C VAL A 537 -21.49 -17.29 18.17
N PHE A 538 -21.29 -18.62 18.12
CA PHE A 538 -22.00 -19.50 17.19
C PHE A 538 -23.35 -20.00 17.67
N SER A 539 -23.75 -19.72 18.92
CA SER A 539 -25.04 -20.15 19.49
C SER A 539 -26.27 -19.52 18.82
N ILE A 540 -26.12 -18.42 18.08
CA ILE A 540 -27.24 -17.75 17.42
C ILE A 540 -27.86 -18.62 16.32
N PHE A 541 -27.07 -19.44 15.64
CA PHE A 541 -27.50 -20.18 14.48
C PHE A 541 -27.20 -21.70 14.55
N THR A 542 -26.38 -22.17 15.50
CA THR A 542 -26.09 -23.60 15.68
C THR A 542 -27.01 -24.19 16.73
N PRO A 543 -27.71 -25.33 16.45
CA PRO A 543 -28.59 -25.98 17.43
C PRO A 543 -27.85 -26.31 18.72
N PRO A 544 -28.47 -26.11 19.91
CA PRO A 544 -27.78 -26.25 21.20
C PRO A 544 -27.15 -27.65 21.44
N GLN A 545 -27.81 -28.73 21.03
CA GLN A 545 -27.28 -30.09 21.16
C GLN A 545 -26.02 -30.29 20.30
N VAL A 546 -25.98 -29.71 19.10
CA VAL A 546 -24.81 -29.75 18.20
C VAL A 546 -23.68 -28.93 18.79
N LEU A 547 -24.00 -27.70 19.26
CA LEU A 547 -23.04 -26.78 19.86
C LEU A 547 -22.30 -27.46 21.05
N LEU A 548 -23.04 -28.11 21.96
CA LEU A 548 -22.49 -28.82 23.11
C LEU A 548 -21.66 -30.03 22.69
N ALA A 549 -22.14 -30.84 21.76
CA ALA A 549 -21.45 -32.01 21.27
C ALA A 549 -20.11 -31.66 20.62
N VAL A 550 -20.10 -30.68 19.70
CA VAL A 550 -18.89 -30.20 19.02
C VAL A 550 -17.91 -29.59 20.03
N SER A 551 -18.40 -28.76 20.98
CA SER A 551 -17.56 -28.19 22.04
C SER A 551 -16.87 -29.27 22.88
N ASN A 552 -17.59 -30.33 23.26
CA ASN A 552 -17.03 -31.44 24.03
C ASN A 552 -15.96 -32.20 23.23
N ILE A 553 -16.17 -32.46 21.93
CA ILE A 553 -15.18 -33.12 21.08
C ILE A 553 -13.92 -32.23 20.96
N CYS A 554 -14.07 -30.94 20.78
CA CYS A 554 -12.92 -30.02 20.70
C CYS A 554 -12.10 -30.04 22.00
N LYS A 555 -12.76 -30.05 23.17
CA LYS A 555 -12.09 -30.09 24.48
C LYS A 555 -11.36 -31.42 24.70
N ASN A 556 -11.95 -32.53 24.24
CA ASN A 556 -11.43 -33.90 24.39
C ASN A 556 -10.77 -34.40 23.09
N SER A 557 -10.18 -33.50 22.31
CA SER A 557 -9.62 -33.80 20.99
C SER A 557 -8.48 -34.85 21.02
N GLU A 558 -7.91 -35.13 22.18
CA GLU A 558 -6.94 -36.22 22.38
C GLU A 558 -7.51 -37.61 22.02
N SER A 559 -8.77 -37.85 22.35
CA SER A 559 -9.46 -39.12 22.07
C SER A 559 -9.87 -39.29 20.60
N VAL A 560 -9.65 -38.32 19.75
CA VAL A 560 -10.00 -38.38 18.31
C VAL A 560 -8.89 -38.99 17.47
N VAL A 561 -7.63 -38.91 17.93
CA VAL A 561 -6.42 -39.36 17.20
C VAL A 561 -5.96 -40.75 17.68
N GLY A 562 -6.40 -41.18 18.89
CA GLY A 562 -6.23 -42.56 19.36
C GLY A 562 -7.32 -43.45 18.70
#